data_31f82c575688aa2f4ec1bb6d0ab9dfd5
#
_entry.id   31f82c575688aa2f4ec1bb6d0ab9dfd5
#
_cell.length_a   1.000
_cell.length_b   1.000
_cell.length_c   1.000
_cell.angle_alpha   90.00
_cell.angle_beta   90.00
_cell.angle_gamma   90.00
#
_symmetry.space_group_name_H-M   'P 1'
#
loop_
_entity.id
_entity.type
_entity.pdbx_description
1 polymer ?
#
loop_
_entity_poly.entity_id
_entity_poly.type
_entity_poly.pdbx_seq_one_letter_code
_entity_poly.pdbx_strand_id
1 'polypeptide(L)'
;MLAASRNPAARLADDMIGVLTHHWAKPESLSEAQQLLDRNGLAQGKAPGFVSRQTLLSLSDPQKISTLVVWQSNEIYDAWRASPQRAEAMAGADELWAKAPESERFEVTS
;
A
#
# COMPACT_ATOMS: atom_id res chain seq x y z
N MET A 1 -9.72 -26.51 -8.22
CA MET A 1 -9.24 -25.35 -8.67
C MET A 1 -8.86 -24.41 -7.57
N LEU A 2 -9.71 -23.74 -7.06
CA LEU A 2 -9.36 -22.78 -6.04
C LEU A 2 -8.76 -23.41 -4.80
N ALA A 3 -9.22 -24.62 -4.47
CA ALA A 3 -8.70 -25.31 -3.30
C ALA A 3 -7.19 -25.51 -3.38
N ALA A 4 -6.68 -25.85 -4.57
CA ALA A 4 -5.25 -26.04 -4.75
C ALA A 4 -4.46 -24.75 -4.59
N SER A 5 -5.00 -23.63 -5.12
CA SER A 5 -4.31 -22.34 -5.02
C SER A 5 -4.33 -21.79 -3.60
N ARG A 6 -5.17 -22.33 -2.74
CA ARG A 6 -5.25 -21.89 -1.36
C ARG A 6 -4.53 -22.81 -0.38
N ASN A 7 -3.67 -23.64 -0.90
CA ASN A 7 -2.81 -24.47 -0.07
C ASN A 7 -1.92 -23.56 0.80
N PRO A 8 -2.02 -23.65 2.14
CA PRO A 8 -1.29 -22.72 2.99
C PRO A 8 0.22 -22.75 2.81
N ALA A 9 0.81 -23.92 2.56
CA ALA A 9 2.25 -24.02 2.40
C ALA A 9 2.73 -23.32 1.13
N ALA A 10 2.04 -23.50 0.01
CA ALA A 10 2.38 -22.85 -1.23
C ALA A 10 2.17 -21.34 -1.13
N ARG A 11 1.06 -20.94 -0.50
CA ARG A 11 0.71 -19.54 -0.36
C ARG A 11 1.73 -18.75 0.43
N LEU A 12 2.27 -19.35 1.50
CA LEU A 12 3.28 -18.68 2.32
C LEU A 12 4.55 -18.36 1.54
N ALA A 13 4.85 -19.13 0.51
CA ALA A 13 6.08 -18.97 -0.23
C ALA A 13 5.94 -18.04 -1.43
N ASP A 14 4.85 -18.15 -2.19
CA ASP A 14 4.83 -17.62 -3.55
C ASP A 14 3.66 -16.70 -3.89
N ASP A 15 2.61 -16.66 -3.08
CA ASP A 15 1.41 -15.94 -3.49
C ASP A 15 1.62 -14.44 -3.44
N MET A 16 1.23 -13.79 -4.52
CA MET A 16 1.16 -12.34 -4.57
C MET A 16 0.10 -11.82 -3.63
N ILE A 17 0.38 -10.66 -3.06
CA ILE A 17 -0.59 -9.98 -2.17
C ILE A 17 -0.93 -8.61 -2.71
N GLY A 18 -2.16 -8.20 -2.46
CA GLY A 18 -2.60 -6.81 -2.64
C GLY A 18 -2.76 -6.17 -1.29
N VAL A 19 -2.21 -4.98 -1.14
CA VAL A 19 -2.33 -4.21 0.11
C VAL A 19 -3.21 -3.00 -0.15
N LEU A 20 -4.36 -2.99 0.47
CA LEU A 20 -5.32 -1.88 0.37
C LEU A 20 -5.20 -1.04 1.62
N THR A 21 -4.82 0.22 1.45
CA THR A 21 -4.65 1.15 2.57
C THR A 21 -5.54 2.36 2.37
N HIS A 22 -6.30 2.70 3.39
CA HIS A 22 -7.12 3.90 3.42
C HIS A 22 -6.44 4.97 4.26
N HIS A 23 -6.32 6.16 3.69
CA HIS A 23 -5.73 7.32 4.37
C HIS A 23 -6.78 8.43 4.43
N TRP A 24 -6.85 9.13 5.54
CA TRP A 24 -7.73 10.29 5.68
C TRP A 24 -6.86 11.51 5.95
N ALA A 25 -6.76 12.39 4.95
CA ALA A 25 -5.97 13.61 5.08
C ALA A 25 -6.75 14.68 5.82
N LYS A 26 -6.04 15.54 6.55
CA LYS A 26 -6.65 16.75 7.07
C LYS A 26 -7.15 17.60 5.89
N PRO A 27 -8.29 18.33 6.04
CA PRO A 27 -8.83 19.10 4.92
C PRO A 27 -7.84 20.08 4.31
N GLU A 28 -7.03 20.71 5.13
CA GLU A 28 -6.04 21.68 4.67
C GLU A 28 -4.79 21.05 4.08
N SER A 29 -4.63 19.73 4.21
CA SER A 29 -3.42 19.00 3.81
C SER A 29 -3.65 18.03 2.65
N LEU A 30 -4.80 18.08 2.01
CA LEU A 30 -5.17 17.08 1.00
C LEU A 30 -4.16 17.04 -0.15
N SER A 31 -3.77 18.18 -0.68
CA SER A 31 -2.80 18.24 -1.78
C SER A 31 -1.43 17.70 -1.38
N GLU A 32 -0.96 18.07 -0.19
CA GLU A 32 0.32 17.58 0.32
C GLU A 32 0.30 16.09 0.59
N ALA A 33 -0.83 15.59 1.10
CA ALA A 33 -1.01 14.16 1.34
C ALA A 33 -0.94 13.38 0.04
N GLN A 34 -1.59 13.87 -1.01
CA GLN A 34 -1.55 13.22 -2.31
C GLN A 34 -0.15 13.22 -2.89
N GLN A 35 0.57 14.34 -2.78
CA GLN A 35 1.96 14.41 -3.24
C GLN A 35 2.87 13.45 -2.48
N LEU A 36 2.67 13.31 -1.17
CA LEU A 36 3.45 12.39 -0.36
C LEU A 36 3.19 10.94 -0.78
N LEU A 37 1.93 10.58 -1.01
CA LEU A 37 1.59 9.25 -1.46
C LEU A 37 2.16 8.95 -2.86
N ASP A 38 2.17 9.96 -3.74
CA ASP A 38 2.78 9.81 -5.06
C ASP A 38 4.28 9.58 -4.95
N ARG A 39 4.95 10.31 -4.08
CA ARG A 39 6.39 10.14 -3.82
C ARG A 39 6.67 8.73 -3.30
N ASN A 40 5.83 8.26 -2.37
CA ASN A 40 5.96 6.90 -1.86
C ASN A 40 5.77 5.87 -2.98
N GLY A 41 4.81 6.12 -3.87
CA GLY A 41 4.57 5.25 -5.01
C GLY A 41 5.77 5.15 -5.94
N LEU A 42 6.47 6.26 -6.18
CA LEU A 42 7.70 6.24 -6.99
C LEU A 42 8.78 5.40 -6.32
N ALA A 43 8.93 5.51 -5.01
CA ALA A 43 9.90 4.72 -4.27
C ALA A 43 9.54 3.23 -4.29
N GLN A 44 8.24 2.90 -4.13
CA GLN A 44 7.78 1.52 -4.23
C GLN A 44 8.09 0.90 -5.59
N GLY A 45 7.93 1.68 -6.66
CA GLY A 45 8.19 1.19 -8.00
C GLY A 45 9.63 0.76 -8.25
N LYS A 46 10.56 1.19 -7.41
CA LYS A 46 11.97 0.81 -7.48
C LYS A 46 12.32 -0.33 -6.54
N ALA A 47 11.39 -0.75 -5.70
CA ALA A 47 11.67 -1.78 -4.70
C ALA A 47 11.55 -3.18 -5.30
N PRO A 48 12.37 -4.14 -4.83
CA PRO A 48 12.28 -5.52 -5.31
C PRO A 48 10.89 -6.08 -5.04
N GLY A 49 10.34 -6.78 -6.03
CA GLY A 49 9.05 -7.46 -5.88
C GLY A 49 7.82 -6.60 -6.01
N PHE A 50 7.97 -5.32 -6.31
CA PHE A 50 6.83 -4.47 -6.63
C PHE A 50 6.18 -4.95 -7.94
N VAL A 51 4.85 -5.02 -7.96
CA VAL A 51 4.11 -5.44 -9.15
C VAL A 51 3.29 -4.29 -9.73
N SER A 52 2.44 -3.67 -8.94
CA SER A 52 1.58 -2.59 -9.44
C SER A 52 1.07 -1.72 -8.31
N ARG A 53 0.58 -0.54 -8.68
CA ARG A 53 0.01 0.41 -7.71
C ARG A 53 -1.09 1.22 -8.36
N GLN A 54 -2.15 1.46 -7.61
CA GLN A 54 -3.21 2.40 -7.97
C GLN A 54 -3.49 3.31 -6.79
N THR A 55 -3.71 4.58 -7.06
CA THR A 55 -4.22 5.54 -6.09
C THR A 55 -5.69 5.79 -6.41
N LEU A 56 -6.53 5.68 -5.39
CA LEU A 56 -7.97 5.78 -5.53
C LEU A 56 -8.47 6.95 -4.68
N LEU A 57 -9.15 7.88 -5.33
CA LEU A 57 -9.76 9.00 -4.61
C LEU A 57 -11.22 8.67 -4.36
N SER A 58 -11.65 8.77 -3.10
CA SER A 58 -13.04 8.47 -2.74
C SER A 58 -14.00 9.46 -3.41
N LEU A 59 -15.08 8.92 -3.98
CA LEU A 59 -16.13 9.77 -4.57
C LEU A 59 -17.11 10.29 -3.52
N SER A 60 -17.13 9.69 -2.33
CA SER A 60 -18.06 10.07 -1.27
C SER A 60 -17.41 10.79 -0.09
N ASP A 61 -16.10 10.62 0.09
CA ASP A 61 -15.37 11.24 1.19
C ASP A 61 -14.18 12.02 0.60
N PRO A 62 -14.25 13.35 0.55
CA PRO A 62 -13.21 14.15 -0.10
C PRO A 62 -11.85 14.10 0.60
N GLN A 63 -11.78 13.59 1.81
CA GLN A 63 -10.51 13.48 2.55
C GLN A 63 -9.87 12.11 2.40
N LYS A 64 -10.58 11.13 1.85
CA LYS A 64 -10.12 9.75 1.82
C LYS A 64 -9.37 9.45 0.53
N ILE A 65 -8.14 9.00 0.69
CA ILE A 65 -7.28 8.54 -0.40
C ILE A 65 -6.89 7.10 -0.10
N SER A 66 -7.15 6.20 -1.04
CA SER A 66 -6.79 4.79 -0.86
C SER A 66 -5.73 4.40 -1.87
N THR A 67 -4.87 3.47 -1.47
CA THR A 67 -3.86 2.92 -2.36
C THR A 67 -4.02 1.41 -2.40
N LEU A 68 -3.93 0.84 -3.60
CA LEU A 68 -3.92 -0.59 -3.80
C LEU A 68 -2.59 -0.95 -4.44
N VAL A 69 -1.75 -1.66 -3.70
CA VAL A 69 -0.39 -1.98 -4.15
C VAL A 69 -0.23 -3.49 -4.15
N VAL A 70 0.23 -4.05 -5.26
CA VAL A 70 0.44 -5.48 -5.39
C VAL A 70 1.94 -5.77 -5.28
N TRP A 71 2.28 -6.77 -4.46
CA TRP A 71 3.65 -7.23 -4.22
C TRP A 71 3.74 -8.73 -4.48
N GLN A 72 4.93 -9.20 -4.82
CA GLN A 72 5.12 -10.61 -5.14
C GLN A 72 4.91 -11.55 -3.95
N SER A 73 5.12 -11.06 -2.71
CA SER A 73 4.91 -11.89 -1.53
C SER A 73 4.76 -11.05 -0.27
N ASN A 74 4.27 -11.67 0.81
CA ASN A 74 4.23 -11.04 2.13
C ASN A 74 5.63 -10.65 2.62
N GLU A 75 6.61 -11.52 2.40
CA GLU A 75 7.97 -11.27 2.86
C GLU A 75 8.57 -10.03 2.19
N ILE A 76 8.32 -9.88 0.89
CA ILE A 76 8.79 -8.73 0.14
C ILE A 76 8.12 -7.45 0.66
N TYR A 77 6.82 -7.50 0.91
CA TYR A 77 6.14 -6.34 1.46
C TYR A 77 6.63 -6.00 2.86
N ASP A 78 6.87 -7.00 3.70
CA ASP A 78 7.43 -6.75 5.03
C ASP A 78 8.80 -6.09 4.95
N ALA A 79 9.63 -6.51 3.99
CA ALA A 79 10.94 -5.89 3.77
C ALA A 79 10.79 -4.43 3.33
N TRP A 80 9.83 -4.14 2.45
CA TRP A 80 9.54 -2.76 2.05
C TRP A 80 9.14 -1.91 3.25
N ARG A 81 8.23 -2.41 4.09
CA ARG A 81 7.76 -1.67 5.26
C ARG A 81 8.90 -1.33 6.22
N ALA A 82 9.88 -2.18 6.33
CA ALA A 82 11.03 -1.98 7.20
C ALA A 82 12.17 -1.21 6.54
N SER A 83 12.04 -0.85 5.26
CA SER A 83 13.16 -0.29 4.51
C SER A 83 13.39 1.18 4.81
N PRO A 84 14.66 1.64 4.73
CA PRO A 84 14.95 3.06 4.85
C PRO A 84 14.34 3.88 3.71
N GLN A 85 14.16 3.29 2.53
CA GLN A 85 13.54 3.96 1.40
C GLN A 85 12.09 4.35 1.70
N ARG A 86 11.35 3.46 2.38
CA ARG A 86 9.98 3.79 2.80
C ARG A 86 9.98 4.87 3.86
N ALA A 87 10.85 4.76 4.84
CA ALA A 87 10.94 5.75 5.90
C ALA A 87 11.21 7.15 5.32
N GLU A 88 12.09 7.24 4.35
CA GLU A 88 12.42 8.50 3.68
C GLU A 88 11.21 9.02 2.88
N ALA A 89 10.58 8.15 2.10
CA ALA A 89 9.45 8.53 1.25
C ALA A 89 8.25 9.00 2.08
N MET A 90 8.04 8.41 3.26
CA MET A 90 6.90 8.71 4.12
C MET A 90 7.22 9.73 5.21
N ALA A 91 8.41 10.33 5.18
CA ALA A 91 8.78 11.32 6.19
C ALA A 91 7.79 12.49 6.19
N GLY A 92 7.31 12.85 7.38
CA GLY A 92 6.34 13.93 7.55
C GLY A 92 4.89 13.51 7.37
N ALA A 93 4.62 12.25 7.06
CA ALA A 93 3.26 11.78 6.77
C ALA A 93 2.30 11.97 7.95
N ASP A 94 2.77 11.70 9.16
CA ASP A 94 1.90 11.71 10.34
C ASP A 94 1.22 13.06 10.57
N GLU A 95 1.83 14.14 10.13
CA GLU A 95 1.27 15.47 10.28
C GLU A 95 0.11 15.75 9.31
N LEU A 96 -0.01 14.94 8.27
CA LEU A 96 -0.99 15.16 7.21
C LEU A 96 -2.30 14.41 7.44
N TRP A 97 -2.29 13.40 8.31
CA TRP A 97 -3.46 12.54 8.51
C TRP A 97 -4.40 13.06 9.56
N ALA A 98 -5.71 13.05 9.24
CA ALA A 98 -6.76 13.37 10.20
C ALA A 98 -6.95 12.26 11.22
N LYS A 99 -6.63 11.03 10.82
CA LYS A 99 -6.65 9.85 11.71
C LYS A 99 -5.71 8.79 11.16
N ALA A 100 -5.45 7.76 11.95
CA ALA A 100 -4.54 6.68 11.57
C ALA A 100 -5.03 5.98 10.31
N PRO A 101 -4.13 5.68 9.36
CA PRO A 101 -4.49 4.88 8.19
C PRO A 101 -4.91 3.47 8.57
N GLU A 102 -5.76 2.88 7.73
CA GLU A 102 -6.22 1.50 7.89
C GLU A 102 -5.77 0.68 6.70
N SER A 103 -5.18 -0.47 6.97
CA SER A 103 -4.59 -1.29 5.92
C SER A 103 -4.98 -2.75 6.08
N GLU A 104 -5.18 -3.42 4.94
CA GLU A 104 -5.49 -4.83 4.92
C GLU A 104 -4.75 -5.49 3.77
N ARG A 105 -4.27 -6.71 4.00
CA ARG A 105 -3.62 -7.52 2.96
C ARG A 105 -4.60 -8.53 2.42
N PHE A 106 -4.56 -8.73 1.11
CA PHE A 106 -5.41 -9.69 0.41
C PHE A 106 -4.54 -10.61 -0.42
N GLU A 107 -4.95 -11.85 -0.54
CA GLU A 107 -4.35 -12.75 -1.49
C GLU A 107 -4.86 -12.41 -2.89
N VAL A 108 -3.95 -12.31 -3.86
CA VAL A 108 -4.34 -12.10 -5.25
C VAL A 108 -4.63 -13.46 -5.86
N THR A 109 -5.85 -13.67 -6.35
CA THR A 109 -6.29 -14.96 -6.86
C THR A 109 -6.33 -15.03 -8.38
N SER A 110 -6.25 -13.89 -9.04
CA SER A 110 -6.25 -13.89 -10.52
C SER A 110 -5.71 -12.59 -11.06
#